data_9b6789f2f7e0b99fa0227c95383d72b4
#
_entry.id   9b6789f2f7e0b99fa0227c95383d72b4
#
_cell.length_a   1.000
_cell.length_b   1.000
_cell.length_c   1.000
_cell.angle_alpha   90.00
_cell.angle_beta   90.00
_cell.angle_gamma   90.00
#
_symmetry.space_group_name_H-M   'P 1'
#
loop_
_entity.id
_entity.type
_entity.pdbx_description
1 polymer ?
#
loop_
_entity_poly.entity_id
_entity_poly.type
_entity_poly.pdbx_seq_one_letter_code
_entity_poly.pdbx_strand_id
1 'polypeptide(L)'
;LTHSFPTRRSSDLLHTWSLALEVHYYVLWALLAWFLAKRAKTVGQYRGMLFFASSGLFLFTFLSMFIRAFLTANFSTIYFSSFTHIFPFFAGSCLATVTGIANVSPNFTKLVQSWSMKKTLSVLGGSFAFLFVLSLFLPFDSLWTYLFGFLAATIAACAMILSARILHEKTPDKKEPAILNFLADTSYGVYLFHWPFFIIFSQHLGNMM
;
A
#
# COMPACT_ATOMS: atom_id res chain seq x y z
N LEU A 1 36.44 2.46 -0.24
CA LEU A 1 35.27 2.83 0.58
C LEU A 1 34.47 1.59 0.89
N THR A 2 34.82 0.96 2.02
CA THR A 2 34.15 -0.24 2.54
C THR A 2 32.76 0.18 3.02
N HIS A 3 31.74 -0.15 2.25
CA HIS A 3 30.37 -0.13 2.73
C HIS A 3 30.24 -1.22 3.82
N SER A 4 30.26 -0.81 5.08
CA SER A 4 29.89 -1.68 6.17
C SER A 4 28.41 -2.03 6.03
N PHE A 5 28.12 -3.24 5.59
CA PHE A 5 26.77 -3.81 5.72
C PHE A 5 26.35 -3.72 7.19
N PRO A 6 25.08 -3.40 7.46
CA PRO A 6 24.57 -3.43 8.82
C PRO A 6 24.90 -4.76 9.48
N THR A 7 25.44 -4.72 10.67
CA THR A 7 25.82 -5.92 11.44
C THR A 7 24.62 -6.86 11.54
N ARG A 8 24.84 -8.19 11.51
CA ARG A 8 23.78 -9.24 11.53
C ARG A 8 22.61 -8.96 12.47
N ARG A 9 22.87 -8.35 13.62
CA ARG A 9 21.84 -7.99 14.62
C ARG A 9 20.87 -6.90 14.19
N SER A 10 21.26 -5.97 13.31
CA SER A 10 20.39 -4.92 12.79
C SER A 10 19.54 -5.40 11.63
N SER A 11 19.95 -6.48 10.93
CA SER A 11 19.17 -7.04 9.80
C SER A 11 17.97 -7.85 10.27
N ASP A 12 18.02 -8.46 11.47
CA ASP A 12 16.99 -9.37 11.95
C ASP A 12 15.65 -8.69 12.25
N LEU A 13 15.67 -7.38 12.53
CA LEU A 13 14.48 -6.57 12.81
C LEU A 13 14.07 -5.65 11.66
N LEU A 14 14.81 -5.61 10.55
CA LEU A 14 14.48 -4.73 9.42
C LEU A 14 13.14 -5.06 8.78
N HIS A 15 12.66 -6.31 8.85
CA HIS A 15 11.36 -6.70 8.36
C HIS A 15 10.20 -6.10 9.18
N THR A 16 10.40 -5.75 10.45
CA THR A 16 9.38 -5.13 11.28
C THR A 16 9.22 -3.62 11.02
N TRP A 17 10.10 -3.04 10.19
CA TRP A 17 10.03 -1.63 9.82
C TRP A 17 8.70 -1.26 9.16
N SER A 18 8.18 -2.10 8.26
CA SER A 18 6.89 -1.85 7.61
C SER A 18 5.72 -1.89 8.59
N LEU A 19 5.77 -2.73 9.63
CA LEU A 19 4.81 -2.70 10.74
C LEU A 19 4.88 -1.36 11.51
N ALA A 20 6.08 -0.87 11.80
CA ALA A 20 6.25 0.42 12.44
C ALA A 20 5.68 1.56 11.59
N LEU A 21 5.86 1.49 10.26
CA LEU A 21 5.27 2.42 9.32
C LEU A 21 3.74 2.41 9.38
N GLU A 22 3.12 1.23 9.43
CA GLU A 22 1.67 1.09 9.59
C GLU A 22 1.16 1.71 10.89
N VAL A 23 1.83 1.45 12.01
CA VAL A 23 1.46 2.04 13.32
C VAL A 23 1.55 3.55 13.28
N HIS A 24 2.62 4.12 12.71
CA HIS A 24 2.74 5.58 12.54
C HIS A 24 1.59 6.14 11.71
N TYR A 25 1.23 5.45 10.62
CA TYR A 25 0.11 5.84 9.80
C TYR A 25 -1.21 5.79 10.56
N TYR A 26 -1.50 4.69 11.28
CA TYR A 26 -2.76 4.55 12.02
C TYR A 26 -2.93 5.64 13.09
N VAL A 27 -1.88 5.96 13.84
CA VAL A 27 -1.92 7.01 14.84
C VAL A 27 -2.15 8.38 14.18
N LEU A 28 -1.36 8.71 13.16
CA LEU A 28 -1.48 9.98 12.43
C LEU A 28 -2.86 10.12 11.80
N TRP A 29 -3.33 9.05 11.16
CA TRP A 29 -4.62 9.03 10.47
C TRP A 29 -5.80 9.13 11.42
N ALA A 30 -5.77 8.41 12.55
CA ALA A 30 -6.82 8.48 13.55
C ALA A 30 -6.95 9.89 14.15
N LEU A 31 -5.82 10.53 14.48
CA LEU A 31 -5.79 11.90 15.00
C LEU A 31 -6.32 12.89 13.96
N LEU A 32 -5.89 12.77 12.72
CA LEU A 32 -6.35 13.63 11.62
C LEU A 32 -7.85 13.45 11.37
N ALA A 33 -8.32 12.22 11.26
CA ALA A 33 -9.73 11.90 11.04
C ALA A 33 -10.61 12.42 12.19
N TRP A 34 -10.19 12.23 13.43
CA TRP A 34 -10.87 12.78 14.61
C TRP A 34 -10.93 14.30 14.61
N PHE A 35 -9.83 14.96 14.29
CA PHE A 35 -9.77 16.42 14.21
C PHE A 35 -10.69 16.98 13.13
N LEU A 36 -10.69 16.35 11.94
CA LEU A 36 -11.55 16.76 10.83
C LEU A 36 -13.03 16.46 11.11
N ALA A 37 -13.34 15.36 11.81
CA ALA A 37 -14.69 15.02 12.22
C ALA A 37 -15.30 16.09 13.14
N LYS A 38 -14.49 16.64 14.06
CA LYS A 38 -14.94 17.75 14.95
C LYS A 38 -15.28 19.05 14.20
N ARG A 39 -14.69 19.25 13.04
CA ARG A 39 -14.89 20.46 12.23
C ARG A 39 -15.95 20.32 11.15
N ALA A 40 -16.27 19.11 10.76
CA ALA A 40 -17.25 18.83 9.71
C ALA A 40 -18.66 18.95 10.24
N LYS A 41 -19.53 19.66 9.51
CA LYS A 41 -20.96 19.80 9.82
C LYS A 41 -21.81 18.71 9.17
N THR A 42 -21.33 18.12 8.08
CA THR A 42 -22.02 17.07 7.32
C THR A 42 -21.07 15.95 6.92
N VAL A 43 -21.60 14.77 6.65
CA VAL A 43 -20.82 13.61 6.18
C VAL A 43 -20.12 13.92 4.84
N GLY A 44 -20.79 14.66 3.94
CA GLY A 44 -20.19 15.09 2.67
C GLY A 44 -19.00 16.02 2.86
N GLN A 45 -19.13 17.01 3.77
CA GLN A 45 -18.03 17.90 4.14
C GLN A 45 -16.87 17.13 4.76
N TYR A 46 -17.13 16.21 5.68
CA TYR A 46 -16.12 15.35 6.28
C TYR A 46 -15.34 14.56 5.25
N ARG A 47 -16.03 13.88 4.32
CA ARG A 47 -15.40 13.13 3.22
C ARG A 47 -14.54 14.04 2.34
N GLY A 48 -15.03 15.24 1.99
CA GLY A 48 -14.27 16.20 1.21
C GLY A 48 -12.99 16.64 1.93
N MET A 49 -13.09 16.97 3.22
CA MET A 49 -11.93 17.35 4.03
C MET A 49 -10.90 16.22 4.14
N LEU A 50 -11.34 14.97 4.35
CA LEU A 50 -10.47 13.80 4.35
C LEU A 50 -9.80 13.58 2.99
N PHE A 51 -10.54 13.72 1.90
CA PHE A 51 -9.98 13.59 0.55
C PHE A 51 -8.88 14.62 0.29
N PHE A 52 -9.13 15.91 0.57
CA PHE A 52 -8.13 16.96 0.36
C PHE A 52 -6.93 16.80 1.27
N ALA A 53 -7.13 16.43 2.54
CA ALA A 53 -6.03 16.17 3.47
C ALA A 53 -5.17 14.97 3.01
N SER A 54 -5.81 13.86 2.62
CA SER A 54 -5.11 12.68 2.08
C SER A 54 -4.33 13.01 0.81
N SER A 55 -4.95 13.74 -0.12
CA SER A 55 -4.31 14.13 -1.38
C SER A 55 -3.12 15.06 -1.14
N GLY A 56 -3.25 16.01 -0.22
CA GLY A 56 -2.15 16.90 0.17
C GLY A 56 -0.99 16.14 0.81
N LEU A 57 -1.28 15.23 1.74
CA LEU A 57 -0.26 14.38 2.38
C LEU A 57 0.37 13.39 1.39
N PHE A 58 -0.41 12.83 0.49
CA PHE A 58 0.10 11.99 -0.60
C PHE A 58 1.13 12.75 -1.45
N LEU A 59 0.75 13.93 -1.96
CA LEU A 59 1.64 14.74 -2.78
C LEU A 59 2.88 15.19 -2.02
N PHE A 60 2.73 15.61 -0.78
CA PHE A 60 3.83 16.08 0.04
C PHE A 60 4.86 14.97 0.33
N THR A 61 4.39 13.79 0.74
CA THR A 61 5.27 12.66 1.05
C THR A 61 5.88 12.05 -0.22
N PHE A 62 5.12 11.96 -1.32
CA PHE A 62 5.64 11.53 -2.62
C PHE A 62 6.70 12.49 -3.16
N LEU A 63 6.44 13.80 -3.18
CA LEU A 63 7.42 14.81 -3.61
C LEU A 63 8.68 14.80 -2.74
N SER A 64 8.54 14.58 -1.43
CA SER A 64 9.71 14.40 -0.55
C SER A 64 10.56 13.20 -0.95
N MET A 65 9.94 12.07 -1.28
CA MET A 65 10.65 10.90 -1.79
C MET A 65 11.32 11.21 -3.13
N PHE A 66 10.57 11.81 -4.05
CA PHE A 66 11.03 12.19 -5.39
C PHE A 66 12.26 13.12 -5.32
N ILE A 67 12.19 14.20 -4.55
CA ILE A 67 13.28 15.16 -4.39
C ILE A 67 14.49 14.49 -3.72
N ARG A 68 14.30 13.71 -2.67
CA ARG A 68 15.40 13.01 -2.00
C ARG A 68 16.09 12.00 -2.90
N ALA A 69 15.36 11.34 -3.81
CA ALA A 69 15.95 10.42 -4.78
C ALA A 69 16.97 11.09 -5.72
N PHE A 70 16.78 12.38 -6.03
CA PHE A 70 17.76 13.16 -6.80
C PHE A 70 18.92 13.67 -5.95
N LEU A 71 18.67 13.99 -4.68
CA LEU A 71 19.67 14.64 -3.83
C LEU A 71 20.60 13.63 -3.13
N THR A 72 20.21 12.39 -3.01
CA THR A 72 20.91 11.38 -2.19
C THR A 72 21.14 10.12 -3.00
N ALA A 73 22.40 9.67 -3.06
CA ALA A 73 22.74 8.37 -3.65
C ALA A 73 22.44 7.18 -2.71
N ASN A 74 21.97 7.43 -1.49
CA ASN A 74 21.68 6.40 -0.50
C ASN A 74 20.20 6.04 -0.51
N PHE A 75 19.81 5.13 -1.40
CA PHE A 75 18.43 4.66 -1.53
C PHE A 75 17.90 3.94 -0.29
N SER A 76 18.75 3.28 0.48
CA SER A 76 18.35 2.63 1.74
C SER A 76 17.77 3.64 2.73
N THR A 77 18.35 4.82 2.86
CA THR A 77 17.85 5.89 3.75
C THR A 77 16.47 6.39 3.30
N ILE A 78 16.22 6.45 2.00
CA ILE A 78 14.93 6.86 1.44
C ILE A 78 13.90 5.76 1.70
N TYR A 79 14.26 4.51 1.45
CA TYR A 79 13.38 3.34 1.60
C TYR A 79 12.93 3.16 3.05
N PHE A 80 13.86 3.19 4.00
CA PHE A 80 13.57 2.97 5.43
C PHE A 80 13.01 4.21 6.15
N SER A 81 12.87 5.34 5.48
CA SER A 81 12.24 6.54 6.05
C SER A 81 10.72 6.41 5.99
N SER A 82 10.07 6.37 7.16
CA SER A 82 8.60 6.36 7.25
C SER A 82 7.97 7.54 6.52
N PHE A 83 8.62 8.70 6.54
CA PHE A 83 8.11 9.91 5.92
C PHE A 83 8.05 9.85 4.39
N THR A 84 9.04 9.23 3.75
CA THR A 84 9.10 9.13 2.29
C THR A 84 8.32 7.93 1.75
N HIS A 85 8.07 6.92 2.58
CA HIS A 85 7.44 5.67 2.14
C HIS A 85 5.96 5.53 2.55
N ILE A 86 5.41 6.52 3.25
CA ILE A 86 4.01 6.50 3.75
C ILE A 86 2.97 6.90 2.68
N PHE A 87 3.37 7.48 1.55
CA PHE A 87 2.45 8.02 0.54
C PHE A 87 1.43 7.00 -0.01
N PRO A 88 1.72 5.69 -0.18
CA PRO A 88 0.73 4.73 -0.66
C PRO A 88 -0.48 4.59 0.27
N PHE A 89 -0.28 4.75 1.58
CA PHE A 89 -1.38 4.74 2.56
C PHE A 89 -2.33 5.92 2.36
N PHE A 90 -1.79 7.10 2.04
CA PHE A 90 -2.63 8.25 1.72
C PHE A 90 -3.36 8.10 0.39
N ALA A 91 -2.78 7.41 -0.60
CA ALA A 91 -3.48 7.05 -1.82
C ALA A 91 -4.66 6.12 -1.53
N GLY A 92 -4.47 5.11 -0.68
CA GLY A 92 -5.53 4.23 -0.18
C GLY A 92 -6.62 5.01 0.57
N SER A 93 -6.25 6.00 1.38
CA SER A 93 -7.20 6.88 2.07
C SER A 93 -8.02 7.72 1.08
N CYS A 94 -7.40 8.29 0.04
CA CYS A 94 -8.14 8.97 -1.03
C CYS A 94 -9.16 8.03 -1.68
N LEU A 95 -8.75 6.81 -2.00
CA LEU A 95 -9.64 5.80 -2.59
C LEU A 95 -10.81 5.47 -1.65
N ALA A 96 -10.56 5.32 -0.35
CA ALA A 96 -11.58 5.04 0.65
C ALA A 96 -12.61 6.18 0.75
N THR A 97 -12.17 7.45 0.69
CA THR A 97 -13.10 8.59 0.72
C THR A 97 -14.00 8.65 -0.52
N VAL A 98 -13.48 8.25 -1.68
CA VAL A 98 -14.23 8.22 -2.95
C VAL A 98 -15.24 7.06 -2.97
N THR A 99 -14.81 5.87 -2.56
CA THR A 99 -15.67 4.66 -2.57
C THR A 99 -16.68 4.63 -1.41
N GLY A 100 -16.36 5.27 -0.28
CA GLY A 100 -17.12 5.25 0.97
C GLY A 100 -16.66 4.15 1.92
N ILE A 101 -16.71 4.44 3.23
CA ILE A 101 -16.22 3.53 4.29
C ILE A 101 -17.39 2.78 4.93
N ALA A 102 -18.34 3.50 5.51
CA ALA A 102 -19.51 2.92 6.19
C ALA A 102 -20.72 2.74 5.25
N ASN A 103 -20.88 3.66 4.33
CA ASN A 103 -21.93 3.64 3.30
C ASN A 103 -21.32 3.90 1.95
N VAL A 104 -21.78 3.17 0.94
CA VAL A 104 -21.36 3.33 -0.45
C VAL A 104 -21.61 4.76 -0.91
N SER A 105 -20.60 5.41 -1.47
CA SER A 105 -20.73 6.77 -1.99
C SER A 105 -21.64 6.76 -3.24
N PRO A 106 -22.53 7.77 -3.42
CA PRO A 106 -23.35 7.86 -4.64
C PRO A 106 -22.50 7.89 -5.92
N ASN A 107 -21.33 8.49 -5.87
CA ASN A 107 -20.40 8.51 -7.01
C ASN A 107 -19.82 7.13 -7.29
N PHE A 108 -19.55 6.36 -6.25
CA PHE A 108 -19.06 4.99 -6.41
C PHE A 108 -20.18 4.07 -6.95
N THR A 109 -21.41 4.23 -6.51
CA THR A 109 -22.57 3.50 -7.08
C THR A 109 -22.68 3.72 -8.59
N LYS A 110 -22.56 4.98 -9.04
CA LYS A 110 -22.54 5.30 -10.49
C LYS A 110 -21.37 4.63 -11.19
N LEU A 111 -20.20 4.59 -10.56
CA LEU A 111 -19.01 3.92 -11.10
C LEU A 111 -19.23 2.41 -11.24
N VAL A 112 -19.81 1.77 -10.23
CA VAL A 112 -20.16 0.34 -10.26
C VAL A 112 -21.10 0.03 -11.42
N GLN A 113 -22.11 0.88 -11.63
CA GLN A 113 -23.05 0.72 -12.74
C GLN A 113 -22.39 0.92 -14.11
N SER A 114 -21.46 1.86 -14.25
CA SER A 114 -20.79 2.18 -15.50
C SER A 114 -19.76 1.15 -15.97
N TRP A 115 -19.23 0.33 -15.05
CA TRP A 115 -18.24 -0.69 -15.39
C TRP A 115 -18.92 -1.99 -15.83
N SER A 116 -18.48 -2.60 -16.92
CA SER A 116 -18.88 -3.94 -17.29
C SER A 116 -18.11 -4.99 -16.46
N MET A 117 -18.65 -6.20 -16.32
CA MET A 117 -17.97 -7.30 -15.64
C MET A 117 -16.60 -7.60 -16.30
N LYS A 118 -16.56 -7.60 -17.64
CA LYS A 118 -15.31 -7.80 -18.38
C LYS A 118 -14.25 -6.75 -18.04
N LYS A 119 -14.64 -5.47 -18.02
CA LYS A 119 -13.74 -4.36 -17.65
C LYS A 119 -13.22 -4.53 -16.21
N THR A 120 -14.10 -4.86 -15.27
CA THR A 120 -13.73 -5.06 -13.86
C THR A 120 -12.68 -6.17 -13.72
N LEU A 121 -12.90 -7.33 -14.34
CA LEU A 121 -11.97 -8.47 -14.31
C LEU A 121 -10.65 -8.17 -15.04
N SER A 122 -10.72 -7.47 -16.18
CA SER A 122 -9.51 -7.08 -16.92
C SER A 122 -8.63 -6.11 -16.13
N VAL A 123 -9.22 -5.12 -15.45
CA VAL A 123 -8.46 -4.19 -14.62
C VAL A 123 -7.90 -4.89 -13.40
N LEU A 124 -8.68 -5.77 -12.76
CA LEU A 124 -8.22 -6.56 -11.61
C LEU A 124 -7.02 -7.44 -11.97
N GLY A 125 -7.17 -8.27 -13.00
CA GLY A 125 -6.12 -9.19 -13.47
C GLY A 125 -4.91 -8.45 -14.04
N GLY A 126 -5.15 -7.39 -14.82
CA GLY A 126 -4.10 -6.55 -15.39
C GLY A 126 -3.27 -5.83 -14.32
N SER A 127 -3.92 -5.28 -13.29
CA SER A 127 -3.21 -4.65 -12.17
C SER A 127 -2.40 -5.66 -11.37
N PHE A 128 -2.93 -6.86 -11.14
CA PHE A 128 -2.20 -7.93 -10.47
C PHE A 128 -0.97 -8.36 -11.29
N ALA A 129 -1.15 -8.63 -12.59
CA ALA A 129 -0.06 -9.00 -13.48
C ALA A 129 1.01 -7.90 -13.57
N PHE A 130 0.59 -6.63 -13.63
CA PHE A 130 1.49 -5.49 -13.66
C PHE A 130 2.32 -5.38 -12.36
N LEU A 131 1.69 -5.53 -11.19
CA LEU A 131 2.41 -5.55 -9.91
C LEU A 131 3.41 -6.70 -9.83
N PHE A 132 3.01 -7.88 -10.31
CA PHE A 132 3.90 -9.05 -10.38
C PHE A 132 5.12 -8.78 -11.28
N VAL A 133 4.90 -8.23 -12.46
CA VAL A 133 5.99 -7.84 -13.37
C VAL A 133 6.89 -6.78 -12.74
N LEU A 134 6.33 -5.74 -12.13
CA LEU A 134 7.11 -4.73 -11.42
C LEU A 134 7.99 -5.33 -10.34
N SER A 135 7.49 -6.30 -9.58
CA SER A 135 8.27 -6.94 -8.51
C SER A 135 9.48 -7.74 -9.02
N LEU A 136 9.43 -8.20 -10.28
CA LEU A 136 10.53 -8.95 -10.89
C LEU A 136 11.60 -8.05 -11.53
N PHE A 137 11.21 -6.88 -12.03
CA PHE A 137 12.07 -6.06 -12.88
C PHE A 137 12.55 -4.75 -12.24
N LEU A 138 12.00 -4.34 -11.10
CA LEU A 138 12.42 -3.10 -10.44
C LEU A 138 13.51 -3.39 -9.40
N PRO A 139 14.78 -3.02 -9.68
CA PRO A 139 15.85 -3.18 -8.72
C PRO A 139 15.73 -2.14 -7.59
N PHE A 140 16.12 -2.55 -6.37
CA PHE A 140 16.07 -1.70 -5.19
C PHE A 140 16.95 -0.44 -5.30
N ASP A 141 18.09 -0.53 -5.95
CA ASP A 141 19.12 0.52 -6.01
C ASP A 141 18.96 1.44 -7.25
N SER A 142 17.83 1.36 -7.94
CA SER A 142 17.59 2.17 -9.13
C SER A 142 16.83 3.45 -8.81
N LEU A 143 17.34 4.57 -9.30
CA LEU A 143 16.64 5.86 -9.23
C LEU A 143 15.21 5.78 -9.79
N TRP A 144 15.02 5.04 -10.88
CA TRP A 144 13.72 4.86 -11.54
C TRP A 144 12.67 4.20 -10.64
N THR A 145 13.11 3.34 -9.73
CA THR A 145 12.23 2.71 -8.73
C THR A 145 11.58 3.75 -7.83
N TYR A 146 12.37 4.74 -7.38
CA TYR A 146 11.88 5.81 -6.49
C TYR A 146 11.13 6.91 -7.24
N LEU A 147 11.49 7.21 -8.48
CA LEU A 147 10.81 8.25 -9.26
C LEU A 147 9.44 7.77 -9.78
N PHE A 148 9.37 6.56 -10.30
CA PHE A 148 8.19 6.07 -11.02
C PHE A 148 7.70 4.72 -10.54
N GLY A 149 8.58 3.81 -10.11
CA GLY A 149 8.25 2.44 -9.74
C GLY A 149 7.24 2.37 -8.61
N PHE A 150 7.52 3.04 -7.50
CA PHE A 150 6.60 3.06 -6.34
C PHE A 150 5.29 3.78 -6.64
N LEU A 151 5.30 4.84 -7.45
CA LEU A 151 4.08 5.51 -7.88
C LEU A 151 3.23 4.59 -8.77
N ALA A 152 3.85 3.94 -9.75
CA ALA A 152 3.18 2.99 -10.64
C ALA A 152 2.59 1.80 -9.85
N ALA A 153 3.34 1.26 -8.88
CA ALA A 153 2.86 0.21 -7.99
C ALA A 153 1.67 0.68 -7.15
N THR A 154 1.72 1.91 -6.61
CA THR A 154 0.62 2.50 -5.84
C THR A 154 -0.64 2.66 -6.68
N ILE A 155 -0.51 3.17 -7.90
CA ILE A 155 -1.65 3.33 -8.83
C ILE A 155 -2.25 1.96 -9.17
N ALA A 156 -1.41 0.97 -9.48
CA ALA A 156 -1.86 -0.39 -9.79
C ALA A 156 -2.56 -1.05 -8.59
N ALA A 157 -2.02 -0.89 -7.38
CA ALA A 157 -2.64 -1.38 -6.16
C ALA A 157 -4.02 -0.71 -5.90
N CYS A 158 -4.12 0.60 -6.08
CA CYS A 158 -5.39 1.31 -5.98
C CYS A 158 -6.40 0.83 -7.05
N ALA A 159 -5.97 0.59 -8.28
CA ALA A 159 -6.81 0.06 -9.35
C ALA A 159 -7.27 -1.37 -9.05
N MET A 160 -6.40 -2.21 -8.49
CA MET A 160 -6.72 -3.56 -8.05
C MET A 160 -7.77 -3.56 -6.94
N ILE A 161 -7.58 -2.75 -5.88
CA ILE A 161 -8.53 -2.61 -4.76
C ILE A 161 -9.87 -2.09 -5.26
N LEU A 162 -9.87 -1.04 -6.12
CA LEU A 162 -11.08 -0.48 -6.70
C LEU A 162 -11.86 -1.53 -7.49
N SER A 163 -11.17 -2.29 -8.33
CA SER A 163 -11.78 -3.34 -9.16
C SER A 163 -12.33 -4.49 -8.32
N ALA A 164 -11.60 -4.92 -7.28
CA ALA A 164 -12.06 -5.93 -6.34
C ALA A 164 -13.33 -5.46 -5.61
N ARG A 165 -13.37 -4.21 -5.19
CA ARG A 165 -14.54 -3.62 -4.53
C ARG A 165 -15.74 -3.49 -5.46
N ILE A 166 -15.53 -3.09 -6.72
CA ILE A 166 -16.60 -3.08 -7.76
C ILE A 166 -17.12 -4.50 -8.01
N LEU A 167 -16.22 -5.50 -8.06
CA LEU A 167 -16.60 -6.90 -8.24
C LEU A 167 -17.48 -7.38 -7.09
N HIS A 168 -17.10 -7.09 -5.86
CA HIS A 168 -17.87 -7.44 -4.66
C HIS A 168 -19.30 -6.82 -4.71
N GLU A 169 -19.43 -5.53 -5.03
CA GLU A 169 -20.73 -4.86 -5.15
C GLU A 169 -21.61 -5.43 -6.29
N LYS A 170 -21.00 -6.00 -7.33
CA LYS A 170 -21.72 -6.64 -8.45
C LYS A 170 -22.13 -8.09 -8.19
N THR A 171 -21.53 -8.71 -7.19
CA THR A 171 -21.74 -10.13 -6.89
C THR A 171 -22.02 -10.37 -5.40
N PRO A 172 -23.00 -9.67 -4.80
CA PRO A 172 -23.21 -9.71 -3.34
C PRO A 172 -23.59 -11.11 -2.83
N ASP A 173 -24.29 -11.89 -3.67
CA ASP A 173 -24.77 -13.23 -3.30
C ASP A 173 -23.75 -14.36 -3.56
N LYS A 174 -22.62 -14.05 -4.19
CA LYS A 174 -21.59 -15.06 -4.43
C LYS A 174 -20.73 -15.22 -3.18
N LYS A 175 -20.73 -16.44 -2.64
CA LYS A 175 -19.77 -16.82 -1.59
C LYS A 175 -18.36 -16.72 -2.16
N GLU A 176 -17.49 -16.07 -1.41
CA GLU A 176 -16.08 -16.00 -1.73
C GLU A 176 -15.46 -17.41 -1.73
N PRO A 177 -14.53 -17.70 -2.65
CA PRO A 177 -13.81 -18.97 -2.64
C PRO A 177 -13.12 -19.21 -1.28
N ALA A 178 -13.27 -20.40 -0.73
CA ALA A 178 -12.69 -20.73 0.59
C ALA A 178 -11.18 -20.47 0.66
N ILE A 179 -10.47 -20.61 -0.47
CA ILE A 179 -9.05 -20.33 -0.55
C ILE A 179 -8.73 -18.83 -0.34
N LEU A 180 -9.60 -17.91 -0.84
CA LEU A 180 -9.40 -16.47 -0.64
C LEU A 180 -9.63 -16.07 0.82
N ASN A 181 -10.65 -16.65 1.47
CA ASN A 181 -10.89 -16.43 2.89
C ASN A 181 -9.72 -16.96 3.72
N PHE A 182 -9.25 -18.18 3.44
CA PHE A 182 -8.07 -18.73 4.10
C PHE A 182 -6.83 -17.85 3.92
N LEU A 183 -6.55 -17.36 2.71
CA LEU A 183 -5.43 -16.45 2.45
C LEU A 183 -5.59 -15.11 3.16
N ALA A 184 -6.81 -14.57 3.23
CA ALA A 184 -7.08 -13.33 3.96
C ALA A 184 -6.85 -13.50 5.47
N ASP A 185 -7.39 -14.56 6.06
CA ASP A 185 -7.27 -14.84 7.49
C ASP A 185 -5.83 -15.14 7.92
N THR A 186 -5.05 -15.77 7.05
CA THR A 186 -3.66 -16.16 7.35
C THR A 186 -2.62 -15.14 6.89
N SER A 187 -2.98 -14.16 6.05
CA SER A 187 -2.06 -13.21 5.41
C SER A 187 -1.17 -12.46 6.41
N TYR A 188 -1.75 -12.00 7.52
CA TYR A 188 -1.01 -11.31 8.57
C TYR A 188 -0.02 -12.24 9.27
N GLY A 189 -0.42 -13.47 9.58
CA GLY A 189 0.47 -14.48 10.16
C GLY A 189 1.64 -14.81 9.22
N VAL A 190 1.36 -15.03 7.93
CA VAL A 190 2.39 -15.26 6.92
C VAL A 190 3.35 -14.07 6.84
N TYR A 191 2.83 -12.84 6.81
CA TYR A 191 3.65 -11.63 6.81
C TYR A 191 4.54 -11.53 8.06
N LEU A 192 4.02 -11.87 9.24
CA LEU A 192 4.80 -11.78 10.48
C LEU A 192 5.90 -12.84 10.57
N PHE A 193 5.61 -14.05 10.10
CA PHE A 193 6.51 -15.19 10.27
C PHE A 193 7.40 -15.52 9.07
N HIS A 194 7.14 -14.97 7.86
CA HIS A 194 7.93 -15.31 6.67
C HIS A 194 9.43 -15.03 6.84
N TRP A 195 9.81 -13.92 7.49
CA TRP A 195 11.20 -13.54 7.65
C TRP A 195 11.96 -14.40 8.68
N PRO A 196 11.44 -14.68 9.89
CA PRO A 196 12.03 -15.65 10.79
C PRO A 196 12.22 -17.03 10.13
N PHE A 197 11.21 -17.50 9.38
CA PHE A 197 11.34 -18.75 8.62
C PHE A 197 12.45 -18.69 7.58
N PHE A 198 12.52 -17.60 6.83
CA PHE A 198 13.57 -17.42 5.82
C PHE A 198 14.97 -17.42 6.44
N ILE A 199 15.18 -16.76 7.57
CA ILE A 199 16.47 -16.75 8.29
C ILE A 199 16.84 -18.14 8.76
N ILE A 200 15.92 -18.83 9.45
CA ILE A 200 16.16 -20.18 9.95
C ILE A 200 16.48 -21.13 8.80
N PHE A 201 15.71 -21.06 7.71
CA PHE A 201 15.90 -21.92 6.56
C PHE A 201 17.22 -21.65 5.83
N SER A 202 17.59 -20.38 5.63
CA SER A 202 18.85 -19.99 4.99
C SER A 202 20.07 -20.39 5.82
N GLN A 203 19.98 -20.33 7.14
CA GLN A 203 21.06 -20.78 8.03
C GLN A 203 21.22 -22.31 8.00
N HIS A 204 20.13 -23.07 7.92
CA HIS A 204 20.16 -24.52 7.81
C HIS A 204 20.74 -25.01 6.47
N LEU A 205 20.30 -24.38 5.36
CA LEU A 205 20.81 -24.69 4.02
C LEU A 205 22.26 -24.25 3.83
N GLY A 206 22.63 -23.08 4.36
CA GLY A 206 24.01 -22.57 4.28
C GLY A 206 25.01 -23.40 5.08
N ASN A 207 24.59 -24.20 6.07
CA ASN A 207 25.42 -25.13 6.81
C ASN A 207 25.48 -26.52 6.15
N MET A 208 24.69 -26.78 5.10
CA MET A 208 24.69 -28.06 4.37
C MET A 208 25.42 -27.97 3.02
N MET A 209 25.86 -26.78 2.58
CA MET A 209 26.73 -26.56 1.42
C MET A 209 28.14 -26.17 1.89
#